data_7265bda27791a96e3ef41a856cc05d3f
#
_entry.id   7265bda27791a96e3ef41a856cc05d3f
#
_cell.length_a   1.000
_cell.length_b   1.000
_cell.length_c   1.000
_cell.angle_alpha   90.00
_cell.angle_beta   90.00
_cell.angle_gamma   90.00
#
_symmetry.space_group_name_H-M   'P 1'
#
loop_
_entity.id
_entity.type
_entity.pdbx_description
1 polymer ?
#
loop_
_entity_poly.entity_id
_entity_poly.type
_entity_poly.pdbx_seq_one_letter_code
_entity_poly.pdbx_strand_id
1 'polypeptide(L)'
;MIIEYIRYRLPSERCMEFQRAYRLAGEPLLSSPHCLAYELTRCTEDPTCYVLRIEWDSAEGHLQGFRGSPEFRAFFRHIQPFVSHIEEMRHYEPVGVQNRK
;
A
#
# COMPACT_ATOMS: atom_id res chain seq x y z
N MET A 1 9.74 -9.27 -9.49
CA MET A 1 9.04 -8.16 -8.82
C MET A 1 7.55 -8.38 -8.89
N ILE A 2 6.87 -8.13 -7.79
CA ILE A 2 5.41 -8.22 -7.68
C ILE A 2 4.89 -6.84 -7.29
N ILE A 3 3.77 -6.43 -7.88
CA ILE A 3 3.13 -5.16 -7.54
C ILE A 3 1.84 -5.46 -6.82
N GLU A 4 1.66 -4.88 -5.64
CA GLU A 4 0.42 -5.01 -4.90
C GLU A 4 -0.40 -3.73 -5.07
N TYR A 5 -1.70 -3.89 -5.36
CA TYR A 5 -2.64 -2.78 -5.39
C TYR A 5 -3.68 -2.99 -4.33
N ILE A 6 -3.85 -1.99 -3.46
CA ILE A 6 -4.85 -2.01 -2.41
C ILE A 6 -5.78 -0.83 -2.65
N ARG A 7 -7.07 -1.10 -2.88
CA ARG A 7 -8.05 -0.04 -3.10
C ARG A 7 -8.88 0.16 -1.85
N TYR A 8 -8.92 1.41 -1.39
CA TYR A 8 -9.69 1.85 -0.23
C TYR A 8 -10.83 2.75 -0.66
N ARG A 9 -11.93 2.68 0.09
CA ARG A 9 -12.98 3.70 -0.01
C ARG A 9 -13.28 4.17 1.40
N LEU A 10 -13.00 5.45 1.64
CA LEU A 10 -13.11 6.04 2.97
C LEU A 10 -14.35 6.94 3.05
N PRO A 11 -14.97 7.06 4.24
CA PRO A 11 -15.90 8.17 4.48
C PRO A 11 -15.14 9.48 4.25
N SER A 12 -15.80 10.48 3.65
CA SER A 12 -15.11 11.73 3.28
C SER A 12 -14.48 12.41 4.48
N GLU A 13 -15.11 12.32 5.66
CA GLU A 13 -14.59 12.95 6.89
C GLU A 13 -13.34 12.25 7.42
N ARG A 14 -12.99 11.05 6.92
CA ARG A 14 -11.81 10.32 7.35
C ARG A 14 -10.64 10.39 6.37
N CYS A 15 -10.84 11.03 5.21
CA CYS A 15 -9.81 11.04 4.18
C CYS A 15 -8.50 11.73 4.62
N MET A 16 -8.60 12.85 5.32
CA MET A 16 -7.40 13.55 5.80
C MET A 16 -6.64 12.73 6.83
N GLU A 17 -7.36 12.09 7.74
CA GLU A 17 -6.79 11.21 8.75
C GLU A 17 -6.09 10.03 8.10
N PHE A 18 -6.69 9.46 7.06
CA PHE A 18 -6.14 8.34 6.31
C PHE A 18 -4.82 8.72 5.64
N GLN A 19 -4.78 9.89 4.98
CA GLN A 19 -3.54 10.34 4.34
C GLN A 19 -2.42 10.55 5.36
N ARG A 20 -2.77 11.13 6.52
CA ARG A 20 -1.80 11.33 7.60
C ARG A 20 -1.26 10.02 8.11
N ALA A 21 -2.13 9.02 8.29
CA ALA A 21 -1.72 7.69 8.74
C ALA A 21 -0.72 7.06 7.76
N TYR A 22 -0.96 7.20 6.44
CA TYR A 22 -0.04 6.64 5.46
C TYR A 22 1.28 7.39 5.35
N ARG A 23 1.30 8.69 5.65
CA ARG A 23 2.58 9.40 5.76
C ARG A 23 3.45 8.83 6.85
N LEU A 24 2.85 8.44 7.97
CA LEU A 24 3.58 7.81 9.08
C LEU A 24 3.91 6.35 8.79
N ALA A 25 3.00 5.63 8.14
CA ALA A 25 3.18 4.22 7.83
C ALA A 25 4.27 3.98 6.76
N GLY A 26 4.55 4.98 5.94
CA GLY A 26 5.53 4.85 4.86
C GLY A 26 6.93 4.52 5.33
N GLU A 27 7.36 5.05 6.47
CA GLU A 27 8.69 4.80 6.98
C GLU A 27 8.91 3.32 7.33
N PRO A 28 8.07 2.69 8.19
CA PRO A 28 8.26 1.26 8.45
C PRO A 28 8.04 0.40 7.20
N LEU A 29 7.14 0.79 6.29
CA LEU A 29 6.95 0.05 5.06
C LEU A 29 8.24 0.04 4.23
N LEU A 30 8.84 1.22 4.02
CA LEU A 30 10.04 1.34 3.21
C LEU A 30 11.28 0.79 3.91
N SER A 31 11.24 0.62 5.23
CA SER A 31 12.32 -0.01 5.99
C SER A 31 12.44 -1.50 5.72
N SER A 32 11.39 -2.13 5.19
CA SER A 32 11.46 -3.54 4.84
C SER A 32 12.42 -3.72 3.65
N PRO A 33 13.37 -4.68 3.72
CA PRO A 33 14.25 -4.95 2.59
C PRO A 33 13.49 -5.52 1.38
N HIS A 34 12.24 -5.93 1.56
CA HIS A 34 11.44 -6.51 0.49
C HIS A 34 10.60 -5.47 -0.26
N CYS A 35 10.43 -4.28 0.31
CA CYS A 35 9.68 -3.20 -0.32
C CYS A 35 10.61 -2.35 -1.18
N LEU A 36 10.34 -2.30 -2.47
CA LEU A 36 11.16 -1.52 -3.42
C LEU A 36 10.65 -0.09 -3.56
N ALA A 37 9.34 0.10 -3.52
CA ALA A 37 8.73 1.42 -3.67
C ALA A 37 7.26 1.35 -3.27
N TYR A 38 6.67 2.49 -2.94
CA TYR A 38 5.24 2.57 -2.73
C TYR A 38 4.73 3.95 -3.14
N GLU A 39 3.43 4.01 -3.43
CA GLU A 39 2.79 5.27 -3.78
C GLU A 39 1.31 5.17 -3.41
N LEU A 40 0.80 6.18 -2.73
CA LEU A 40 -0.63 6.30 -2.44
C LEU A 40 -1.20 7.36 -3.37
N THR A 41 -2.24 6.98 -4.15
CA THR A 41 -2.93 7.91 -5.04
C THR A 41 -4.38 8.04 -4.65
N ARG A 42 -4.99 9.18 -4.98
CA ARG A 42 -6.41 9.44 -4.78
C ARG A 42 -7.08 9.54 -6.14
N CYS A 43 -8.23 8.90 -6.28
CA CYS A 43 -9.01 8.95 -7.52
C CYS A 43 -9.50 10.37 -7.76
N THR A 44 -9.26 10.91 -8.96
CA THR A 44 -9.68 12.28 -9.30
C THR A 44 -11.18 12.34 -9.50
N GLU A 45 -11.81 11.26 -9.95
CA GLU A 45 -13.25 11.19 -10.19
C GLU A 45 -14.05 10.90 -8.92
N ASP A 46 -13.38 10.34 -7.89
CA ASP A 46 -14.01 10.03 -6.61
C ASP A 46 -13.00 10.26 -5.48
N PRO A 47 -13.02 11.44 -4.86
CA PRO A 47 -12.01 11.80 -3.85
C PRO A 47 -12.01 10.92 -2.58
N THR A 48 -12.99 10.04 -2.42
CA THR A 48 -13.02 9.09 -1.29
C THR A 48 -12.34 7.78 -1.61
N CYS A 49 -11.94 7.58 -2.87
CA CYS A 49 -11.30 6.35 -3.33
C CYS A 49 -9.79 6.56 -3.45
N TYR A 50 -9.02 5.64 -2.86
CA TYR A 50 -7.55 5.67 -2.89
C TYR A 50 -7.03 4.34 -3.37
N VAL A 51 -5.88 4.38 -4.03
CA VAL A 51 -5.15 3.16 -4.41
C VAL A 51 -3.72 3.27 -3.89
N LEU A 52 -3.33 2.28 -3.09
CA LEU A 52 -1.94 2.12 -2.68
C LEU A 52 -1.29 1.12 -3.62
N ARG A 53 -0.15 1.51 -4.17
CA ARG A 53 0.65 0.67 -5.04
C ARG A 53 1.98 0.39 -4.34
N ILE A 54 2.29 -0.88 -4.15
CA ILE A 54 3.56 -1.27 -3.51
C ILE A 54 4.31 -2.22 -4.45
N GLU A 55 5.59 -1.94 -4.66
CA GLU A 55 6.47 -2.84 -5.41
C GLU A 55 7.26 -3.68 -4.43
N TRP A 56 7.08 -4.99 -4.52
CA TRP A 56 7.78 -5.97 -3.69
C TRP A 56 8.83 -6.69 -4.52
N ASP A 57 9.94 -7.10 -3.89
CA ASP A 57 10.98 -7.86 -4.58
C ASP A 57 10.45 -9.20 -5.07
N SER A 58 9.53 -9.83 -4.32
CA SER A 58 8.90 -11.10 -4.69
C SER A 58 7.62 -11.28 -3.89
N ALA A 59 6.75 -12.22 -4.33
CA ALA A 59 5.56 -12.58 -3.57
C ALA A 59 5.93 -13.15 -2.20
N GLU A 60 6.98 -13.99 -2.17
CA GLU A 60 7.47 -14.58 -0.93
C GLU A 60 8.01 -13.50 0.01
N GLY A 61 8.76 -12.53 -0.52
CA GLY A 61 9.27 -11.41 0.27
C GLY A 61 8.15 -10.64 0.94
N HIS A 62 7.04 -10.41 0.23
CA HIS A 62 5.88 -9.75 0.82
C HIS A 62 5.19 -10.65 1.86
N LEU A 63 4.82 -11.86 1.47
CA LEU A 63 3.96 -12.71 2.30
C LEU A 63 4.68 -13.29 3.51
N GLN A 64 5.94 -13.65 3.37
CA GLN A 64 6.71 -14.26 4.45
C GLN A 64 7.68 -13.28 5.09
N GLY A 65 8.39 -12.52 4.28
CA GLY A 65 9.37 -11.57 4.77
C GLY A 65 8.75 -10.40 5.50
N PHE A 66 7.93 -9.62 4.77
CA PHE A 66 7.35 -8.41 5.35
C PHE A 66 6.31 -8.73 6.42
N ARG A 67 5.32 -9.56 6.10
CA ARG A 67 4.23 -9.85 7.04
C ARG A 67 4.68 -10.48 8.34
N GLY A 68 5.81 -11.17 8.33
CA GLY A 68 6.38 -11.76 9.53
C GLY A 68 7.33 -10.85 10.28
N SER A 69 7.51 -9.60 9.86
CA SER A 69 8.57 -8.73 10.35
C SER A 69 8.07 -7.69 11.36
N PRO A 70 9.00 -7.10 12.16
CA PRO A 70 8.67 -5.97 13.01
C PRO A 70 8.21 -4.76 12.22
N GLU A 71 8.73 -4.58 10.99
CA GLU A 71 8.33 -3.47 10.10
C GLU A 71 6.85 -3.56 9.76
N PHE A 72 6.34 -4.78 9.54
CA PHE A 72 4.91 -4.96 9.30
C PHE A 72 4.09 -4.53 10.52
N ARG A 73 4.51 -4.93 11.71
CA ARG A 73 3.78 -4.57 12.93
C ARG A 73 3.73 -3.05 13.12
N ALA A 74 4.84 -2.37 12.84
CA ALA A 74 4.91 -0.91 12.92
C ALA A 74 4.03 -0.25 11.86
N PHE A 75 4.08 -0.77 10.63
CA PHE A 75 3.24 -0.31 9.52
C PHE A 75 1.75 -0.50 9.85
N PHE A 76 1.39 -1.72 10.24
CA PHE A 76 -0.01 -2.08 10.49
C PHE A 76 -0.63 -1.26 11.63
N ARG A 77 0.17 -0.91 12.61
CA ARG A 77 -0.30 -0.08 13.73
C ARG A 77 -0.90 1.23 13.25
N HIS A 78 -0.34 1.80 12.19
CA HIS A 78 -0.84 3.07 11.65
C HIS A 78 -2.08 2.89 10.77
N ILE A 79 -2.17 1.79 10.02
CA ILE A 79 -3.22 1.64 9.02
C ILE A 79 -4.39 0.77 9.48
N GLN A 80 -4.26 0.12 10.62
CA GLN A 80 -5.27 -0.78 11.15
C GLN A 80 -6.68 -0.18 11.21
N PRO A 81 -6.87 1.10 11.64
CA PRO A 81 -8.20 1.67 11.70
C PRO A 81 -8.91 1.77 10.34
N PHE A 82 -8.18 1.61 9.24
CA PHE A 82 -8.72 1.76 7.90
C PHE A 82 -8.87 0.45 7.13
N VAL A 83 -8.45 -0.66 7.72
CA VAL A 83 -8.46 -1.97 7.05
C VAL A 83 -9.88 -2.38 6.62
N SER A 84 -10.89 -2.01 7.43
CA SER A 84 -12.29 -2.30 7.09
C SER A 84 -12.78 -1.58 5.84
N HIS A 85 -12.04 -0.58 5.36
CA HIS A 85 -12.40 0.19 4.18
C HIS A 85 -11.70 -0.30 2.92
N ILE A 86 -10.96 -1.41 3.00
CA ILE A 86 -10.34 -2.01 1.82
C ILE A 86 -11.42 -2.66 0.98
N GLU A 87 -11.49 -2.27 -0.30
CA GLU A 87 -12.43 -2.86 -1.26
C GLU A 87 -11.77 -3.97 -2.08
N GLU A 88 -10.47 -3.86 -2.33
CA GLU A 88 -9.76 -4.84 -3.14
C GLU A 88 -8.28 -4.82 -2.77
N MET A 89 -7.67 -6.01 -2.75
CA MET A 89 -6.24 -6.15 -2.50
C MET A 89 -5.75 -7.32 -3.35
N ARG A 90 -4.94 -7.02 -4.37
CA ARG A 90 -4.45 -8.02 -5.33
C ARG A 90 -3.00 -7.80 -5.68
N HIS A 91 -2.36 -8.88 -6.10
CA HIS A 91 -0.97 -8.87 -6.55
C HIS A 91 -0.92 -9.06 -8.06
N TYR A 92 0.00 -8.34 -8.71
CA TYR A 92 0.15 -8.35 -10.16
C TYR A 92 1.63 -8.49 -10.49
N GLU A 93 1.93 -9.16 -11.59
CA GLU A 93 3.31 -9.24 -12.08
C GLU A 93 3.45 -8.40 -13.36
N PRO A 94 4.56 -7.66 -13.52
CA PRO A 94 4.83 -6.96 -14.77
C PRO A 94 4.97 -7.95 -15.92
N VAL A 95 4.45 -7.59 -17.10
CA VAL A 95 4.53 -8.44 -18.28
C VAL A 95 5.48 -7.88 -19.34
N GLY A 96 6.30 -6.87 -18.99
CA GLY A 96 7.30 -6.33 -19.89
C GLY A 96 6.76 -5.30 -20.88
N VAL A 97 5.52 -4.89 -20.74
CA VAL A 97 4.94 -3.85 -21.60
C VAL A 97 4.91 -2.55 -20.82
N GLN A 98 5.91 -1.74 -21.00
CA GLN A 98 6.02 -0.45 -20.31
C GLN A 98 6.96 0.46 -21.09
N ASN A 99 6.77 1.76 -20.94
CA ASN A 99 7.65 2.75 -21.53
C ASN A 99 7.49 4.06 -20.76
N ARG A 100 8.51 4.90 -20.87
CA ARG A 100 8.49 6.24 -20.26
C ARG A 100 9.02 7.22 -21.28
N LYS A 101 8.28 8.29 -21.48
CA LYS A 101 8.73 9.37 -22.36
C LYS A 101 9.69 10.29 -21.64
#